data_a01323829d23970294f4a8c238cbd1ed
#
_entry.id   a01323829d23970294f4a8c238cbd1ed
#
_cell.length_a   1.000
_cell.length_b   1.000
_cell.length_c   1.000
_cell.angle_alpha   90.00
_cell.angle_beta   90.00
_cell.angle_gamma   90.00
#
_symmetry.space_group_name_H-M   'P 1'
#
loop_
_entity.id
_entity.type
_entity.pdbx_description
1 polymer ?
#
loop_
_entity_poly.entity_id
_entity_poly.type
_entity_poly.pdbx_seq_one_letter_code
_entity_poly.pdbx_strand_id
1 'polypeptide(L)'
;MSQLRKGLIGLGLACLVAGCATTPSPGPVQVTRFHDADALSQAAGASVFVESAPGSDTENLALAPYKAAVAQELARLGYAEATRSDAATIAQVRVEQFRAGSERRERGPVSVGVGGSTGSYGSGVGLGIGINLGGGKSQERLTTRIAVTLRKADSNESVWEGRAEVAVGSKSALAAPAANAHVVVEALFRDFPGGNGETIEVEVNE
;
A
#
# COMPACT_ATOMS: atom_id res chain seq x y z
N MET A 1 0.45 41.58 -57.69
CA MET A 1 0.28 41.70 -56.21
C MET A 1 -0.77 40.75 -55.65
N SER A 2 -0.85 39.53 -56.12
CA SER A 2 -1.97 38.61 -55.79
C SER A 2 -1.51 37.24 -55.23
N GLN A 3 -0.21 36.99 -55.12
CA GLN A 3 0.34 35.71 -54.69
C GLN A 3 0.78 35.68 -53.19
N LEU A 4 0.80 36.84 -52.52
CA LEU A 4 1.32 36.94 -51.15
C LEU A 4 0.26 36.71 -50.05
N ARG A 5 -1.01 36.55 -50.42
CA ARG A 5 -2.13 36.40 -49.44
C ARG A 5 -2.54 34.95 -49.19
N LYS A 6 -2.01 34.00 -49.94
CA LYS A 6 -2.38 32.56 -49.78
C LYS A 6 -1.44 31.76 -48.87
N GLY A 7 -0.32 32.35 -48.39
CA GLY A 7 0.66 31.67 -47.52
C GLY A 7 0.43 31.79 -46.01
N LEU A 8 -0.52 32.64 -45.57
CA LEU A 8 -0.67 32.97 -44.13
C LEU A 8 -1.80 32.24 -43.42
N ILE A 9 -2.58 31.42 -44.12
CA ILE A 9 -3.73 30.70 -43.53
C ILE A 9 -3.37 29.26 -43.14
N GLY A 10 -2.20 28.74 -43.57
CA GLY A 10 -1.78 27.37 -43.32
C GLY A 10 -1.05 27.10 -41.99
N LEU A 11 -0.66 28.13 -41.23
CA LEU A 11 0.19 27.96 -40.03
C LEU A 11 -0.56 28.07 -38.70
N GLY A 12 -1.88 28.21 -38.70
CA GLY A 12 -2.68 28.45 -37.50
C GLY A 12 -3.38 27.25 -36.88
N LEU A 13 -3.28 26.03 -37.46
CA LEU A 13 -4.12 24.90 -36.99
C LEU A 13 -3.33 23.70 -36.43
N ALA A 14 -2.08 23.87 -36.05
CA ALA A 14 -1.23 22.78 -35.59
C ALA A 14 -0.94 22.73 -34.05
N CYS A 15 -1.63 23.55 -33.23
CA CYS A 15 -1.27 23.69 -31.80
C CYS A 15 -2.45 23.45 -30.85
N LEU A 16 -3.23 22.40 -30.98
CA LEU A 16 -4.26 22.08 -29.97
C LEU A 16 -4.45 20.55 -29.73
N VAL A 17 -3.40 19.79 -29.54
CA VAL A 17 -3.53 18.46 -28.95
C VAL A 17 -2.47 18.26 -27.85
N ALA A 18 -2.43 19.17 -26.87
CA ALA A 18 -1.87 18.88 -25.57
C ALA A 18 -2.96 18.13 -24.76
N GLY A 19 -3.19 16.87 -25.09
CA GLY A 19 -4.01 15.99 -24.27
C GLY A 19 -3.32 15.82 -22.94
N CYS A 20 -3.82 16.48 -21.89
CA CYS A 20 -3.44 16.18 -20.53
C CYS A 20 -3.78 14.70 -20.27
N ALA A 21 -2.77 13.82 -20.29
CA ALA A 21 -2.87 12.50 -19.75
C ALA A 21 -2.94 12.67 -18.21
N THR A 22 -4.14 12.82 -17.68
CA THR A 22 -4.36 12.76 -16.23
C THR A 22 -4.09 11.32 -15.78
N THR A 23 -2.94 11.08 -15.19
CA THR A 23 -2.69 9.86 -14.42
C THR A 23 -3.70 9.83 -13.28
N PRO A 24 -4.47 8.75 -13.10
CA PRO A 24 -5.38 8.66 -11.96
C PRO A 24 -4.56 8.74 -10.67
N SER A 25 -4.90 9.68 -9.80
CA SER A 25 -4.29 9.77 -8.47
C SER A 25 -4.42 8.43 -7.73
N PRO A 26 -3.40 8.03 -6.96
CA PRO A 26 -3.50 6.89 -6.07
C PRO A 26 -4.66 7.11 -5.09
N GLY A 27 -5.33 6.03 -4.69
CA GLY A 27 -6.28 6.11 -3.59
C GLY A 27 -5.55 6.35 -2.26
N PRO A 28 -6.25 6.82 -1.22
CA PRO A 28 -5.67 6.92 0.11
C PRO A 28 -5.23 5.55 0.62
N VAL A 29 -4.24 5.53 1.50
CA VAL A 29 -3.85 4.34 2.24
C VAL A 29 -4.79 4.18 3.43
N GLN A 30 -5.48 3.04 3.51
CA GLN A 30 -6.28 2.69 4.69
C GLN A 30 -5.37 2.05 5.74
N VAL A 31 -5.37 2.58 6.95
CA VAL A 31 -4.49 2.16 8.04
C VAL A 31 -5.29 1.85 9.29
N THR A 32 -5.05 0.66 9.87
CA THR A 32 -5.64 0.25 11.16
C THR A 32 -4.51 -0.19 12.08
N ARG A 33 -4.57 0.22 13.36
CA ARG A 33 -3.53 -0.08 14.35
C ARG A 33 -4.13 -0.57 15.65
N PHE A 34 -3.42 -1.48 16.31
CA PHE A 34 -3.75 -2.00 17.63
C PHE A 34 -2.48 -2.02 18.48
N HIS A 35 -2.57 -1.63 19.75
CA HIS A 35 -1.42 -1.67 20.63
C HIS A 35 -1.83 -1.79 22.10
N ASP A 36 -0.94 -2.37 22.91
CA ASP A 36 -0.95 -2.25 24.34
C ASP A 36 -0.04 -1.09 24.75
N ALA A 37 -0.61 -0.02 25.29
CA ALA A 37 0.10 1.22 25.57
C ALA A 37 1.24 1.03 26.60
N ASP A 38 1.01 0.21 27.62
CA ASP A 38 1.99 -0.04 28.68
C ASP A 38 3.15 -0.90 28.16
N ALA A 39 2.83 -1.98 27.46
CA ALA A 39 3.82 -2.87 26.87
C ALA A 39 4.66 -2.17 25.78
N LEU A 40 4.02 -1.33 24.95
CA LEU A 40 4.69 -0.56 23.90
C LEU A 40 5.62 0.50 24.49
N SER A 41 5.21 1.18 25.58
CA SER A 41 6.07 2.17 26.24
C SER A 41 7.38 1.57 26.77
N GLN A 42 7.32 0.32 27.25
CA GLN A 42 8.49 -0.44 27.70
C GLN A 42 9.39 -0.88 26.54
N ALA A 43 8.83 -1.08 25.35
CA ALA A 43 9.57 -1.46 24.16
C ALA A 43 10.09 -0.25 23.35
N ALA A 44 9.76 0.97 23.73
CA ALA A 44 10.16 2.18 23.02
C ALA A 44 11.69 2.35 23.03
N GLY A 45 12.27 2.58 21.85
CA GLY A 45 13.74 2.77 21.70
C GLY A 45 14.58 1.52 21.91
N ALA A 46 13.95 0.34 22.03
CA ALA A 46 14.66 -0.94 22.18
C ALA A 46 15.37 -1.35 20.88
N SER A 47 16.27 -2.33 20.99
CA SER A 47 16.87 -2.97 19.81
C SER A 47 15.81 -3.78 19.04
N VAL A 48 15.83 -3.71 17.71
CA VAL A 48 14.84 -4.35 16.84
C VAL A 48 15.50 -5.15 15.71
N PHE A 49 14.93 -6.29 15.42
CA PHE A 49 15.22 -7.10 14.23
C PHE A 49 13.97 -7.20 13.35
N VAL A 50 14.13 -6.94 12.04
CA VAL A 50 13.01 -7.02 11.08
C VAL A 50 13.08 -8.33 10.31
N GLU A 51 12.04 -9.16 10.43
CA GLU A 51 11.93 -10.44 9.75
C GLU A 51 10.61 -10.59 8.98
N SER A 52 10.54 -11.57 8.10
CA SER A 52 9.28 -11.99 7.48
C SER A 52 8.40 -12.68 8.51
N ALA A 53 7.08 -12.40 8.50
CA ALA A 53 6.14 -13.06 9.40
C ALA A 53 6.08 -14.58 9.13
N PRO A 54 5.81 -15.41 10.15
CA PRO A 54 5.63 -16.84 9.97
C PRO A 54 4.60 -17.18 8.90
N GLY A 55 4.89 -18.19 8.08
CA GLY A 55 4.04 -18.61 6.96
C GLY A 55 4.12 -17.70 5.72
N SER A 56 4.94 -16.65 5.76
CA SER A 56 5.36 -15.94 4.55
C SER A 56 6.57 -16.65 3.95
N ASP A 57 6.71 -16.59 2.62
CA ASP A 57 7.92 -17.04 1.95
C ASP A 57 9.09 -16.13 2.37
N THR A 58 9.94 -16.63 3.28
CA THR A 58 11.03 -15.85 3.90
C THR A 58 12.13 -15.48 2.92
N GLU A 59 12.26 -16.23 1.82
CA GLU A 59 13.27 -16.00 0.78
C GLU A 59 12.74 -15.14 -0.39
N ASN A 60 11.49 -14.67 -0.30
CA ASN A 60 10.90 -13.86 -1.35
C ASN A 60 11.58 -12.48 -1.42
N LEU A 61 12.37 -12.27 -2.48
CA LEU A 61 13.02 -10.99 -2.75
C LEU A 61 12.02 -9.83 -2.85
N ALA A 62 10.75 -10.10 -3.18
CA ALA A 62 9.70 -9.08 -3.23
C ALA A 62 9.39 -8.46 -1.85
N LEU A 63 9.71 -9.15 -0.75
CA LEU A 63 9.56 -8.62 0.62
C LEU A 63 10.71 -7.69 1.03
N ALA A 64 11.86 -7.75 0.39
CA ALA A 64 13.04 -6.99 0.77
C ALA A 64 12.80 -5.47 0.84
N PRO A 65 12.15 -4.81 -0.14
CA PRO A 65 11.85 -3.38 -0.07
C PRO A 65 10.96 -3.01 1.12
N TYR A 66 9.99 -3.85 1.46
CA TYR A 66 9.07 -3.59 2.58
C TYR A 66 9.76 -3.75 3.93
N LYS A 67 10.60 -4.77 4.09
CA LYS A 67 11.40 -4.93 5.31
C LYS A 67 12.37 -3.78 5.50
N ALA A 68 13.01 -3.32 4.43
CA ALA A 68 13.90 -2.16 4.48
C ALA A 68 13.15 -0.88 4.85
N ALA A 69 11.97 -0.63 4.29
CA ALA A 69 11.14 0.51 4.63
C ALA A 69 10.69 0.45 6.11
N VAL A 70 10.27 -0.71 6.61
CA VAL A 70 9.91 -0.90 8.02
C VAL A 70 11.10 -0.64 8.94
N ALA A 71 12.29 -1.16 8.60
CA ALA A 71 13.51 -0.89 9.38
C ALA A 71 13.83 0.61 9.44
N GLN A 72 13.69 1.31 8.31
CA GLN A 72 13.91 2.75 8.22
C GLN A 72 12.92 3.54 9.10
N GLU A 73 11.63 3.21 9.08
CA GLU A 73 10.64 3.88 9.92
C GLU A 73 10.86 3.59 11.41
N LEU A 74 11.19 2.35 11.78
CA LEU A 74 11.53 2.01 13.16
C LEU A 74 12.77 2.76 13.64
N ALA A 75 13.81 2.89 12.80
CA ALA A 75 14.98 3.70 13.11
C ALA A 75 14.62 5.18 13.33
N ARG A 76 13.73 5.74 12.50
CA ARG A 76 13.20 7.11 12.67
C ARG A 76 12.45 7.30 13.99
N LEU A 77 11.79 6.24 14.47
CA LEU A 77 11.09 6.20 15.76
C LEU A 77 12.03 5.95 16.95
N GLY A 78 13.34 5.80 16.71
CA GLY A 78 14.35 5.63 17.75
C GLY A 78 14.69 4.19 18.11
N TYR A 79 14.17 3.19 17.39
CA TYR A 79 14.59 1.80 17.56
C TYR A 79 15.99 1.59 16.97
N ALA A 80 16.83 0.82 17.65
CA ALA A 80 18.18 0.48 17.19
C ALA A 80 18.16 -0.86 16.44
N GLU A 81 18.66 -0.87 15.19
CA GLU A 81 18.80 -2.13 14.46
C GLU A 81 19.77 -3.09 15.16
N ALA A 82 19.41 -4.36 15.24
CA ALA A 82 20.19 -5.40 15.89
C ALA A 82 20.12 -6.73 15.12
N THR A 83 21.00 -7.68 15.49
CA THR A 83 20.86 -9.05 15.03
C THR A 83 19.66 -9.71 15.73
N ARG A 84 19.16 -10.81 15.19
CA ARG A 84 18.02 -11.50 15.78
C ARG A 84 18.27 -11.97 17.22
N SER A 85 19.51 -12.35 17.54
CA SER A 85 19.91 -12.78 18.88
C SER A 85 20.00 -11.65 19.90
N ASP A 86 20.25 -10.41 19.44
CA ASP A 86 20.51 -9.26 20.30
C ASP A 86 19.31 -8.28 20.34
N ALA A 87 18.28 -8.58 19.54
CA ALA A 87 17.08 -7.78 19.49
C ALA A 87 16.17 -8.02 20.70
N ALA A 88 15.74 -6.95 21.35
CA ALA A 88 14.70 -6.98 22.38
C ALA A 88 13.29 -7.02 21.77
N THR A 89 13.15 -6.52 20.54
CA THR A 89 11.90 -6.48 19.79
C THR A 89 12.08 -7.15 18.43
N ILE A 90 11.09 -7.92 17.99
CA ILE A 90 11.03 -8.50 16.66
C ILE A 90 9.89 -7.84 15.88
N ALA A 91 10.23 -7.25 14.74
CA ALA A 91 9.26 -6.70 13.81
C ALA A 91 8.96 -7.72 12.70
N GLN A 92 7.78 -8.32 12.74
CA GLN A 92 7.34 -9.32 11.77
C GLN A 92 6.55 -8.64 10.64
N VAL A 93 6.99 -8.80 9.39
CA VAL A 93 6.40 -8.16 8.21
C VAL A 93 5.74 -9.19 7.32
N ARG A 94 4.47 -8.97 6.99
CA ARG A 94 3.70 -9.72 5.98
C ARG A 94 3.26 -8.78 4.89
N VAL A 95 3.41 -9.18 3.64
CA VAL A 95 2.92 -8.42 2.48
C VAL A 95 2.15 -9.35 1.56
N GLU A 96 1.00 -8.88 1.10
CA GLU A 96 0.17 -9.54 0.10
C GLU A 96 -0.10 -8.55 -1.02
N GLN A 97 0.08 -9.00 -2.27
CA GLN A 97 -0.20 -8.19 -3.45
C GLN A 97 -1.21 -8.88 -4.35
N PHE A 98 -2.23 -8.12 -4.76
CA PHE A 98 -3.28 -8.57 -5.65
C PHE A 98 -3.31 -7.68 -6.88
N ARG A 99 -3.35 -8.29 -8.06
CA ARG A 99 -3.58 -7.58 -9.31
C ARG A 99 -5.00 -7.83 -9.76
N ALA A 100 -5.83 -6.80 -9.72
CA ALA A 100 -7.14 -6.82 -10.33
C ALA A 100 -6.96 -6.42 -11.80
N GLY A 101 -6.95 -7.43 -12.68
CA GLY A 101 -6.97 -7.23 -14.12
C GLY A 101 -8.34 -6.75 -14.58
N SER A 102 -8.37 -5.99 -15.67
CA SER A 102 -9.59 -5.74 -16.44
C SER A 102 -10.02 -7.02 -17.15
N GLU A 103 -10.54 -8.01 -16.43
CA GLU A 103 -11.34 -9.00 -17.11
C GLU A 103 -12.55 -8.28 -17.70
N ARG A 104 -12.56 -8.22 -19.02
CA ARG A 104 -13.70 -7.77 -19.82
C ARG A 104 -14.86 -8.71 -19.51
N ARG A 105 -15.52 -8.51 -18.37
CA ARG A 105 -16.83 -9.08 -18.16
C ARG A 105 -17.80 -8.22 -18.95
N GLU A 106 -18.15 -8.70 -20.13
CA GLU A 106 -19.38 -8.31 -20.82
C GLU A 106 -20.57 -8.78 -19.95
N ARG A 107 -20.81 -8.03 -18.87
CA ARG A 107 -22.03 -8.13 -18.07
C ARG A 107 -22.46 -6.74 -17.64
N GLY A 108 -23.78 -6.52 -17.77
CA GLY A 108 -24.49 -5.27 -17.65
C GLY A 108 -24.18 -4.42 -16.39
N PRO A 109 -24.80 -3.24 -16.28
CA PRO A 109 -24.40 -2.18 -15.35
C PRO A 109 -24.55 -2.51 -13.86
N VAL A 110 -24.98 -3.71 -13.50
CA VAL A 110 -25.10 -4.17 -12.11
C VAL A 110 -24.52 -5.57 -12.00
N SER A 111 -23.43 -5.73 -11.27
CA SER A 111 -22.91 -7.04 -10.90
C SER A 111 -22.89 -7.17 -9.37
N VAL A 112 -23.65 -8.13 -8.85
CA VAL A 112 -23.56 -8.60 -7.47
C VAL A 112 -22.52 -9.71 -7.45
N GLY A 113 -21.36 -9.47 -6.87
CA GLY A 113 -20.31 -10.46 -6.69
C GLY A 113 -20.32 -10.99 -5.27
N VAL A 114 -20.61 -12.29 -5.10
CA VAL A 114 -20.32 -13.01 -3.86
C VAL A 114 -18.93 -13.61 -4.05
N GLY A 115 -17.92 -13.03 -3.41
CA GLY A 115 -16.55 -13.54 -3.37
C GLY A 115 -16.29 -14.25 -2.05
N GLY A 116 -16.24 -15.60 -2.08
CA GLY A 116 -15.72 -16.38 -0.97
C GLY A 116 -14.23 -16.60 -1.16
N SER A 117 -13.38 -16.11 -0.24
CA SER A 117 -11.98 -16.50 -0.15
C SER A 117 -11.83 -17.50 0.99
N THR A 118 -11.37 -18.70 0.66
CA THR A 118 -10.96 -19.71 1.64
C THR A 118 -9.48 -19.50 1.93
N GLY A 119 -9.18 -18.83 3.01
CA GLY A 119 -7.84 -18.77 3.61
C GLY A 119 -7.91 -19.34 5.02
N SER A 120 -6.85 -20.01 5.48
CA SER A 120 -6.76 -20.78 6.73
C SER A 120 -6.96 -20.01 8.04
N TYR A 121 -7.42 -18.78 8.01
CA TYR A 121 -7.76 -17.95 9.18
C TYR A 121 -9.04 -17.17 8.91
N GLY A 122 -10.16 -17.72 9.36
CA GLY A 122 -11.43 -17.00 9.50
C GLY A 122 -12.18 -16.75 8.20
N SER A 123 -13.36 -17.35 8.06
CA SER A 123 -14.31 -17.05 6.99
C SER A 123 -14.97 -15.70 7.25
N GLY A 124 -14.58 -14.67 6.48
CA GLY A 124 -15.24 -13.39 6.42
C GLY A 124 -16.10 -13.31 5.15
N VAL A 125 -17.42 -13.21 5.27
CA VAL A 125 -18.32 -12.90 4.15
C VAL A 125 -18.38 -11.38 4.01
N GLY A 126 -17.65 -10.83 3.03
CA GLY A 126 -17.73 -9.42 2.67
C GLY A 126 -18.72 -9.21 1.53
N LEU A 127 -19.81 -8.52 1.76
CA LEU A 127 -20.72 -8.04 0.71
C LEU A 127 -20.16 -6.74 0.14
N GLY A 128 -19.46 -6.81 -0.98
CA GLY A 128 -19.00 -5.63 -1.72
C GLY A 128 -20.01 -5.24 -2.79
N ILE A 129 -20.66 -4.09 -2.67
CA ILE A 129 -21.46 -3.50 -3.75
C ILE A 129 -20.53 -2.64 -4.59
N GLY A 130 -20.07 -3.16 -5.73
CA GLY A 130 -19.33 -2.39 -6.72
C GLY A 130 -20.27 -1.61 -7.63
N ILE A 131 -20.39 -0.31 -7.47
CA ILE A 131 -21.09 0.57 -8.41
C ILE A 131 -20.09 1.00 -9.50
N ASN A 132 -20.26 0.48 -10.70
CA ASN A 132 -19.47 0.87 -11.87
C ASN A 132 -20.11 2.08 -12.55
N LEU A 133 -19.76 3.29 -12.14
CA LEU A 133 -20.22 4.54 -12.72
C LEU A 133 -19.22 5.02 -13.79
N GLY A 134 -19.32 4.52 -15.01
CA GLY A 134 -18.62 5.08 -16.14
C GLY A 134 -17.90 4.08 -17.03
N GLY A 135 -18.20 4.12 -18.34
CA GLY A 135 -17.60 3.34 -19.41
C GLY A 135 -16.16 3.72 -19.77
N GLY A 136 -15.28 3.85 -18.76
CA GLY A 136 -13.84 3.98 -18.94
C GLY A 136 -13.19 2.59 -18.97
N LYS A 137 -12.14 2.41 -19.80
CA LYS A 137 -11.31 1.20 -19.78
C LYS A 137 -10.91 0.91 -18.34
N SER A 138 -11.38 -0.20 -17.79
CA SER A 138 -11.00 -0.67 -16.47
C SER A 138 -9.46 -0.76 -16.41
N GLN A 139 -8.82 0.15 -15.69
CA GLN A 139 -7.37 0.15 -15.55
C GLN A 139 -7.00 -0.94 -14.54
N GLU A 140 -6.02 -1.75 -14.91
CA GLU A 140 -5.43 -2.74 -14.01
C GLU A 140 -4.90 -2.04 -12.74
N ARG A 141 -5.26 -2.55 -11.57
CA ARG A 141 -4.83 -2.02 -10.28
C ARG A 141 -3.99 -3.03 -9.53
N LEU A 142 -2.97 -2.54 -8.86
CA LEU A 142 -2.17 -3.28 -7.89
C LEU A 142 -2.65 -2.87 -6.49
N THR A 143 -3.21 -3.82 -5.75
CA THR A 143 -3.54 -3.64 -4.33
C THR A 143 -2.45 -4.29 -3.49
N THR A 144 -1.85 -3.53 -2.59
CA THR A 144 -0.85 -3.99 -1.64
C THR A 144 -1.41 -3.90 -0.24
N ARG A 145 -1.37 -5.01 0.50
CA ARG A 145 -1.66 -5.11 1.93
C ARG A 145 -0.39 -5.42 2.66
N ILE A 146 -0.11 -4.66 3.70
CA ILE A 146 0.99 -4.93 4.61
C ILE A 146 0.45 -5.09 6.03
N ALA A 147 1.01 -6.03 6.77
CA ALA A 147 0.83 -6.15 8.22
C ALA A 147 2.21 -6.18 8.89
N VAL A 148 2.37 -5.38 9.93
CA VAL A 148 3.59 -5.35 10.75
C VAL A 148 3.18 -5.58 12.19
N THR A 149 3.84 -6.54 12.85
CA THR A 149 3.63 -6.84 14.26
C THR A 149 4.94 -6.65 15.00
N LEU A 150 4.94 -5.79 16.03
CA LEU A 150 6.07 -5.65 16.96
C LEU A 150 5.85 -6.58 18.15
N ARG A 151 6.82 -7.44 18.45
CA ARG A 151 6.76 -8.43 19.52
C ARG A 151 7.98 -8.33 20.42
N LYS A 152 7.81 -8.57 21.72
CA LYS A 152 8.93 -8.79 22.62
C LYS A 152 9.66 -10.06 22.23
N ALA A 153 10.98 -10.03 22.17
CA ALA A 153 11.77 -11.19 21.75
C ALA A 153 11.77 -12.32 22.76
N ASP A 154 11.66 -12.02 24.04
CA ASP A 154 11.68 -12.96 25.17
C ASP A 154 10.36 -13.71 25.37
N SER A 155 9.25 -13.00 25.36
CA SER A 155 7.91 -13.54 25.64
C SER A 155 7.08 -13.82 24.40
N ASN A 156 7.51 -13.32 23.23
CA ASN A 156 6.75 -13.35 21.99
C ASN A 156 5.38 -12.64 22.07
N GLU A 157 5.20 -11.80 23.08
CA GLU A 157 4.02 -10.97 23.28
C GLU A 157 3.95 -9.86 22.23
N SER A 158 2.79 -9.69 21.61
CA SER A 158 2.55 -8.62 20.65
C SER A 158 2.28 -7.30 21.38
N VAL A 159 3.09 -6.28 21.13
CA VAL A 159 2.97 -4.96 21.76
C VAL A 159 2.31 -3.93 20.82
N TRP A 160 2.43 -4.12 19.52
CA TRP A 160 1.82 -3.29 18.50
C TRP A 160 1.59 -4.10 17.23
N GLU A 161 0.49 -3.83 16.56
CA GLU A 161 0.14 -4.37 15.25
C GLU A 161 -0.44 -3.27 14.38
N GLY A 162 0.10 -3.12 13.17
CA GLY A 162 -0.41 -2.22 12.17
C GLY A 162 -0.71 -2.92 10.86
N ARG A 163 -1.80 -2.52 10.21
CA ARG A 163 -2.20 -3.00 8.88
C ARG A 163 -2.45 -1.81 7.98
N ALA A 164 -1.96 -1.89 6.76
CA ALA A 164 -2.23 -0.86 5.75
C ALA A 164 -2.57 -1.50 4.41
N GLU A 165 -3.47 -0.85 3.67
CA GLU A 165 -3.86 -1.25 2.32
C GLU A 165 -3.82 -0.03 1.40
N VAL A 166 -3.20 -0.19 0.22
CA VAL A 166 -3.18 0.81 -0.85
C VAL A 166 -3.50 0.18 -2.19
N ALA A 167 -4.27 0.86 -3.02
CA ALA A 167 -4.56 0.47 -4.38
C ALA A 167 -4.07 1.53 -5.37
N VAL A 168 -3.10 1.16 -6.20
CA VAL A 168 -2.49 2.04 -7.20
C VAL A 168 -2.75 1.52 -8.62
N GLY A 169 -2.74 2.39 -9.62
CA GLY A 169 -2.76 1.96 -11.01
C GLY A 169 -1.50 1.13 -11.34
N SER A 170 -1.63 0.04 -12.09
CA SER A 170 -0.48 -0.81 -12.43
C SER A 170 0.62 -0.10 -13.24
N LYS A 171 0.28 1.05 -13.84
CA LYS A 171 1.20 1.90 -14.60
C LYS A 171 1.69 3.12 -13.81
N SER A 172 1.22 3.32 -12.59
CA SER A 172 1.69 4.39 -11.70
C SER A 172 3.14 4.13 -11.27
N ALA A 173 3.91 5.18 -11.02
CA ALA A 173 5.25 5.09 -10.43
C ALA A 173 5.22 4.36 -9.07
N LEU A 174 4.12 4.50 -8.33
CA LEU A 174 3.90 3.81 -7.05
C LEU A 174 3.64 2.30 -7.18
N ALA A 175 3.51 1.75 -8.39
CA ALA A 175 3.46 0.31 -8.59
C ALA A 175 4.85 -0.35 -8.55
N ALA A 176 5.94 0.44 -8.65
CA ALA A 176 7.29 -0.06 -8.47
C ALA A 176 7.52 -0.50 -7.02
N PRO A 177 8.15 -1.68 -6.78
CA PRO A 177 8.22 -2.26 -5.43
C PRO A 177 8.79 -1.34 -4.35
N ALA A 178 9.85 -0.60 -4.65
CA ALA A 178 10.47 0.31 -3.68
C ALA A 178 9.56 1.52 -3.36
N ALA A 179 8.95 2.14 -4.38
CA ALA A 179 8.04 3.28 -4.19
C ALA A 179 6.77 2.84 -3.45
N ASN A 180 6.22 1.67 -3.80
CA ASN A 180 5.06 1.10 -3.14
C ASN A 180 5.34 0.81 -1.66
N ALA A 181 6.48 0.17 -1.37
CA ALA A 181 6.90 -0.11 -0.01
C ALA A 181 7.05 1.17 0.83
N HIS A 182 7.72 2.19 0.29
CA HIS A 182 7.92 3.46 0.98
C HIS A 182 6.58 4.09 1.36
N VAL A 183 5.68 4.24 0.40
CA VAL A 183 4.39 4.89 0.60
C VAL A 183 3.51 4.16 1.62
N VAL A 184 3.36 2.85 1.49
CA VAL A 184 2.46 2.09 2.37
C VAL A 184 3.02 1.97 3.78
N VAL A 185 4.35 1.88 3.94
CA VAL A 185 5.00 1.79 5.24
C VAL A 185 5.05 3.16 5.93
N GLU A 186 5.38 4.24 5.22
CA GLU A 186 5.30 5.59 5.77
C GLU A 186 3.90 5.90 6.30
N ALA A 187 2.85 5.59 5.52
CA ALA A 187 1.48 5.78 5.95
C ALA A 187 1.14 4.92 7.19
N LEU A 188 1.64 3.67 7.23
CA LEU A 188 1.42 2.76 8.35
C LEU A 188 1.99 3.30 9.66
N PHE A 189 3.18 3.93 9.62
CA PHE A 189 3.89 4.44 10.80
C PHE A 189 3.64 5.94 11.07
N ARG A 190 2.87 6.62 10.23
CA ARG A 190 2.49 8.03 10.47
C ARG A 190 1.76 8.15 11.79
N ASP A 191 2.18 9.13 12.62
CA ASP A 191 1.62 9.38 13.96
C ASP A 191 1.67 8.16 14.90
N PHE A 192 2.70 7.31 14.75
CA PHE A 192 2.93 6.15 15.61
C PHE A 192 2.83 6.51 17.10
N PRO A 193 2.13 5.71 17.97
CA PRO A 193 1.52 4.40 17.68
C PRO A 193 0.14 4.47 17.00
N GLY A 194 -0.47 5.65 16.87
CA GLY A 194 -1.79 5.89 16.31
C GLY A 194 -2.95 5.62 17.27
N GLY A 195 -4.18 5.85 16.79
CA GLY A 195 -5.40 5.49 17.52
C GLY A 195 -5.57 3.97 17.60
N ASN A 196 -5.96 3.46 18.77
CA ASN A 196 -6.12 2.03 18.99
C ASN A 196 -7.46 1.51 18.45
N GLY A 197 -7.42 0.57 17.49
CA GLY A 197 -8.61 -0.02 16.88
C GLY A 197 -9.32 0.87 15.84
N GLU A 198 -8.76 2.02 15.52
CA GLU A 198 -9.32 2.95 14.54
C GLU A 198 -8.74 2.68 13.14
N THR A 199 -9.59 2.82 12.12
CA THR A 199 -9.15 2.83 10.72
C THR A 199 -9.19 4.25 10.19
N ILE A 200 -8.05 4.74 9.71
CA ILE A 200 -7.88 6.06 9.13
C ILE A 200 -7.50 5.97 7.66
N GLU A 201 -7.77 7.03 6.91
CA GLU A 201 -7.30 7.21 5.54
C GLU A 201 -6.14 8.22 5.52
N VAL A 202 -5.04 7.81 4.91
CA VAL A 202 -3.83 8.62 4.77
C VAL A 202 -3.65 8.96 3.30
N GLU A 203 -3.76 10.24 2.98
CA GLU A 203 -3.55 10.72 1.62
C GLU A 203 -2.10 10.53 1.18
N VAL A 204 -1.94 10.12 -0.07
CA VAL A 204 -0.63 9.88 -0.70
C VAL A 204 -0.50 10.79 -1.91
N ASN A 205 0.63 11.48 -1.99
CA ASN A 205 1.00 12.27 -3.17
C ASN A 205 1.97 11.46 -4.04
N GLU A 206 1.81 11.53 -5.38
CA GLU A 206 2.78 11.02 -6.35
C GLU A 206 3.99 11.95 -6.48
#